data_a23b4bdf88935c4180972fe44ef01870
#
_entry.id   a23b4bdf88935c4180972fe44ef01870
#
_cell.length_a   1.000
_cell.length_b   1.000
_cell.length_c   1.000
_cell.angle_alpha   90.00
_cell.angle_beta   90.00
_cell.angle_gamma   90.00
#
_symmetry.space_group_name_H-M   'P 1'
#
loop_
_entity.id
_entity.type
_entity.pdbx_description
1 polymer ?
#
loop_
_entity_poly.entity_id
_entity_poly.type
_entity_poly.pdbx_seq_one_letter_code
_entity_poly.pdbx_strand_id
1 'polypeptide(L)'
;MRSPLNKQRLHFMKKLYIRPLHPLITPTYTEDEVRFYQWLAGFIDGDGCFRVEGNYCRLQIAQATWNLHLLELLQEKFGGKITKCKKGPNTHYYYLSDRNSLIEIAHGINGNIRATNRIVQFQNLCNVFHINYQSPCAMNMNNSYLGGFFDADGCIDYNSGKRALEVSACSKYCNDVKVFEFMFKGSTSEKKNGSAFNWKIGGRSEILFAHKYFEANVKSNKLIRMKLIPLFYELKDKRAYNADSPYHSA
;
A
#
# COMPACT_ATOMS: atom_id res chain seq x y z
N MET A 1 34.72 19.18 10.72
CA MET A 1 34.64 17.78 11.17
C MET A 1 33.65 17.69 12.33
N ARG A 2 32.43 17.20 12.13
CA ARG A 2 31.43 17.02 13.20
C ARG A 2 31.51 15.58 13.71
N SER A 3 31.71 15.42 15.02
CA SER A 3 32.04 14.16 15.69
C SER A 3 30.92 13.10 15.60
N PRO A 4 31.26 11.80 15.59
CA PRO A 4 30.30 10.67 15.52
C PRO A 4 29.36 10.52 16.72
N LEU A 5 29.63 11.21 17.82
CA LEU A 5 28.88 11.15 19.08
C LEU A 5 27.43 11.67 19.02
N ASN A 6 27.09 12.44 17.97
CA ASN A 6 25.77 13.06 17.88
C ASN A 6 24.68 12.13 17.30
N LYS A 7 25.06 11.13 16.47
CA LYS A 7 24.10 10.16 15.91
C LYS A 7 23.66 9.11 16.93
N GLN A 8 24.56 8.65 17.81
CA GLN A 8 24.22 7.70 18.86
C GLN A 8 23.35 8.33 19.96
N ARG A 9 23.58 9.60 20.29
CA ARG A 9 22.77 10.32 21.29
C ARG A 9 21.36 10.59 20.79
N LEU A 10 21.16 10.86 19.50
CA LEU A 10 19.82 11.04 18.90
C LEU A 10 19.05 9.71 18.84
N HIS A 11 19.74 8.60 18.58
CA HIS A 11 19.14 7.27 18.58
C HIS A 11 18.76 6.81 20.00
N PHE A 12 19.58 7.15 21.00
CA PHE A 12 19.31 6.84 22.40
C PHE A 12 18.18 7.69 23.00
N MET A 13 18.06 8.96 22.60
CA MET A 13 16.94 9.81 23.02
C MET A 13 15.60 9.43 22.39
N LYS A 14 15.58 8.90 21.15
CA LYS A 14 14.37 8.33 20.54
C LYS A 14 13.89 7.06 21.26
N LYS A 15 14.79 6.31 21.90
CA LYS A 15 14.46 5.09 22.68
C LYS A 15 13.91 5.37 24.09
N LEU A 16 14.06 6.58 24.61
CA LEU A 16 13.61 6.96 25.96
C LEU A 16 12.20 7.57 26.01
N TYR A 17 11.54 7.79 24.85
CA TYR A 17 10.12 8.12 24.84
C TYR A 17 9.27 6.82 24.83
N ILE A 18 9.48 5.97 25.84
CA ILE A 18 8.50 4.96 26.23
C ILE A 18 7.38 5.75 26.93
N ARG A 19 6.40 6.23 26.16
CA ARG A 19 5.11 6.55 26.75
C ARG A 19 4.51 5.22 27.21
N PRO A 20 4.27 5.01 28.51
CA PRO A 20 3.40 3.92 28.92
C PRO A 20 2.06 4.18 28.22
N LEU A 21 1.70 3.34 27.25
CA LEU A 21 0.37 3.39 26.62
C LEU A 21 -0.64 3.03 27.70
N HIS A 22 -1.15 4.07 28.37
CA HIS A 22 -2.31 3.92 29.24
C HIS A 22 -3.46 3.43 28.34
N PRO A 23 -4.16 2.33 28.66
CA PRO A 23 -5.13 1.70 27.76
C PRO A 23 -6.35 2.56 27.39
N LEU A 24 -6.41 3.80 27.85
CA LEU A 24 -7.54 4.72 27.65
C LEU A 24 -7.20 5.98 26.82
N ILE A 25 -5.96 6.17 26.36
CA ILE A 25 -5.63 7.34 25.54
C ILE A 25 -5.55 6.88 24.09
N THR A 26 -6.57 7.20 23.30
CA THR A 26 -6.52 7.08 21.85
C THR A 26 -5.42 8.01 21.32
N PRO A 27 -4.42 7.52 20.59
CA PRO A 27 -3.37 8.39 20.06
C PRO A 27 -3.99 9.49 19.19
N THR A 28 -3.55 10.72 19.36
CA THR A 28 -3.92 11.82 18.46
C THR A 28 -2.90 11.84 17.33
N TYR A 29 -3.35 11.63 16.09
CA TYR A 29 -2.51 11.63 14.89
C TYR A 29 -2.61 12.97 14.16
N THR A 30 -1.49 13.43 13.60
CA THR A 30 -1.48 14.50 12.60
C THR A 30 -2.14 14.02 11.31
N GLU A 31 -2.52 14.94 10.41
CA GLU A 31 -3.12 14.57 9.12
C GLU A 31 -2.18 13.67 8.29
N ASP A 32 -0.87 13.96 8.28
CA ASP A 32 0.12 13.14 7.57
C ASP A 32 0.24 11.74 8.17
N GLU A 33 0.17 11.59 9.49
CA GLU A 33 0.16 10.29 10.15
C GLU A 33 -1.13 9.52 9.84
N VAL A 34 -2.29 10.18 9.84
CA VAL A 34 -3.56 9.56 9.44
C VAL A 34 -3.45 9.02 8.01
N ARG A 35 -2.97 9.83 7.06
CA ARG A 35 -2.77 9.42 5.67
C ARG A 35 -1.75 8.29 5.54
N PHE A 36 -0.67 8.33 6.32
CA PHE A 36 0.32 7.25 6.36
C PHE A 36 -0.29 5.93 6.85
N TYR A 37 -1.07 5.93 7.94
CA TYR A 37 -1.70 4.71 8.46
C TYR A 37 -2.82 4.19 7.56
N GLN A 38 -3.56 5.06 6.88
CA GLN A 38 -4.50 4.67 5.84
C GLN A 38 -3.79 3.95 4.68
N TRP A 39 -2.68 4.54 4.19
CA TRP A 39 -1.83 3.91 3.18
C TRP A 39 -1.28 2.55 3.67
N LEU A 40 -0.76 2.51 4.90
CA LEU A 40 -0.22 1.29 5.49
C LEU A 40 -1.27 0.19 5.62
N ALA A 41 -2.50 0.52 5.98
CA ALA A 41 -3.61 -0.43 6.03
C ALA A 41 -3.86 -1.08 4.67
N GLY A 42 -3.92 -0.28 3.60
CA GLY A 42 -4.08 -0.80 2.24
C GLY A 42 -2.88 -1.65 1.79
N PHE A 43 -1.67 -1.23 2.11
CA PHE A 43 -0.45 -1.97 1.79
C PHE A 43 -0.38 -3.32 2.53
N ILE A 44 -0.80 -3.36 3.81
CA ILE A 44 -0.91 -4.61 4.58
C ILE A 44 -2.03 -5.49 4.03
N ASP A 45 -3.15 -4.93 3.61
CA ASP A 45 -4.28 -5.67 3.05
C ASP A 45 -3.88 -6.44 1.78
N GLY A 46 -3.04 -5.86 0.92
CA GLY A 46 -2.47 -6.56 -0.24
C GLY A 46 -1.36 -7.54 0.16
N ASP A 47 -0.21 -7.05 0.55
CA ASP A 47 1.04 -7.83 0.70
C ASP A 47 1.39 -8.24 2.13
N GLY A 48 0.62 -7.79 3.13
CA GLY A 48 0.90 -8.07 4.53
C GLY A 48 0.25 -9.36 5.05
N CYS A 49 0.69 -9.80 6.21
CA CYS A 49 0.09 -10.90 6.97
C CYS A 49 0.35 -10.70 8.47
N PHE A 50 -0.71 -10.73 9.28
CA PHE A 50 -0.58 -10.82 10.72
C PHE A 50 -0.62 -12.29 11.13
N ARG A 51 0.42 -12.72 11.87
CA ARG A 51 0.44 -14.01 12.57
C ARG A 51 0.21 -13.78 14.05
N VAL A 52 -0.71 -14.55 14.62
CA VAL A 52 -1.02 -14.54 16.04
C VAL A 52 -1.02 -15.99 16.52
N GLU A 53 -0.08 -16.32 17.38
CA GLU A 53 0.09 -17.66 17.97
C GLU A 53 0.21 -17.49 19.50
N GLY A 54 -0.92 -17.61 20.20
CA GLY A 54 -0.99 -17.23 21.62
C GLY A 54 -0.64 -15.76 21.81
N ASN A 55 0.36 -15.48 22.66
CA ASN A 55 0.87 -14.13 22.91
C ASN A 55 1.92 -13.67 21.89
N TYR A 56 2.37 -14.55 20.99
CA TYR A 56 3.32 -14.19 19.94
C TYR A 56 2.58 -13.59 18.76
N CYS A 57 2.91 -12.35 18.46
CA CYS A 57 2.34 -11.62 17.32
C CYS A 57 3.46 -11.18 16.38
N ARG A 58 3.17 -11.21 15.07
CA ARG A 58 4.11 -10.77 14.04
C ARG A 58 3.39 -10.20 12.85
N LEU A 59 3.85 -9.06 12.35
CA LEU A 59 3.56 -8.55 11.02
C LEU A 59 4.64 -9.03 10.06
N GLN A 60 4.24 -9.55 8.91
CA GLN A 60 5.10 -9.89 7.78
C GLN A 60 4.59 -9.20 6.53
N ILE A 61 5.48 -8.57 5.75
CA ILE A 61 5.17 -7.99 4.44
C ILE A 61 6.22 -8.46 3.45
N ALA A 62 5.78 -8.88 2.26
CA ALA A 62 6.67 -9.30 1.17
C ALA A 62 6.70 -8.25 0.07
N GLN A 63 7.89 -7.90 -0.45
CA GLN A 63 8.04 -7.01 -1.57
C GLN A 63 9.14 -7.46 -2.53
N ALA A 64 8.97 -7.13 -3.81
CA ALA A 64 10.01 -7.29 -4.80
C ALA A 64 11.17 -6.31 -4.54
N THR A 65 12.37 -6.70 -4.95
CA THR A 65 13.60 -5.91 -4.73
C THR A 65 13.48 -4.46 -5.19
N TRP A 66 12.80 -4.20 -6.30
CA TRP A 66 12.62 -2.83 -6.81
C TRP A 66 11.74 -1.92 -5.92
N ASN A 67 10.96 -2.52 -5.01
CA ASN A 67 10.15 -1.80 -4.02
C ASN A 67 10.72 -1.92 -2.60
N LEU A 68 12.00 -2.31 -2.45
CA LEU A 68 12.65 -2.52 -1.16
C LEU A 68 12.52 -1.27 -0.25
N HIS A 69 12.59 -0.08 -0.82
CA HIS A 69 12.44 1.19 -0.10
C HIS A 69 11.14 1.29 0.71
N LEU A 70 10.06 0.58 0.33
CA LEU A 70 8.82 0.54 1.12
C LEU A 70 9.01 -0.25 2.42
N LEU A 71 9.79 -1.32 2.38
CA LEU A 71 10.12 -2.09 3.58
C LEU A 71 11.12 -1.32 4.48
N GLU A 72 12.07 -0.61 3.87
CA GLU A 72 13.02 0.26 4.57
C GLU A 72 12.31 1.41 5.28
N LEU A 73 11.30 2.02 4.65
CA LEU A 73 10.42 3.03 5.26
C LEU A 73 9.74 2.49 6.54
N LEU A 74 9.22 1.25 6.50
CA LEU A 74 8.61 0.62 7.66
C LEU A 74 9.65 0.28 8.73
N GLN A 75 10.83 -0.19 8.32
CA GLN A 75 11.92 -0.50 9.25
C GLN A 75 12.44 0.76 9.96
N GLU A 76 12.56 1.87 9.25
CA GLU A 76 12.96 3.15 9.85
C GLU A 76 11.94 3.62 10.90
N LYS A 77 10.64 3.49 10.59
CA LYS A 77 9.58 3.99 11.46
C LYS A 77 9.32 3.08 12.66
N PHE A 78 9.26 1.77 12.46
CA PHE A 78 8.79 0.80 13.46
C PHE A 78 9.88 -0.18 13.94
N GLY A 79 11.07 -0.14 13.36
CA GLY A 79 12.08 -1.16 13.58
C GLY A 79 11.77 -2.44 12.80
N GLY A 80 12.10 -3.59 13.38
CA GLY A 80 11.92 -4.88 12.71
C GLY A 80 13.12 -5.28 11.87
N LYS A 81 12.95 -6.31 11.02
CA LYS A 81 14.03 -6.92 10.24
C LYS A 81 13.61 -7.14 8.79
N ILE A 82 14.47 -6.75 7.85
CA ILE A 82 14.33 -7.10 6.43
C ILE A 82 15.26 -8.27 6.11
N THR A 83 14.74 -9.26 5.38
CA THR A 83 15.51 -10.43 4.94
C THR A 83 15.23 -10.73 3.49
N LYS A 84 16.27 -11.10 2.73
CA LYS A 84 16.12 -11.57 1.35
C LYS A 84 15.54 -12.98 1.33
N CYS A 85 14.60 -13.24 0.43
CA CYS A 85 14.04 -14.58 0.25
C CYS A 85 15.10 -15.53 -0.34
N LYS A 86 15.27 -16.70 0.26
CA LYS A 86 16.22 -17.72 -0.23
C LYS A 86 15.75 -18.41 -1.53
N LYS A 87 14.42 -18.56 -1.70
CA LYS A 87 13.80 -19.25 -2.85
C LYS A 87 13.39 -18.32 -4.00
N GLY A 88 13.33 -17.01 -3.75
CA GLY A 88 12.98 -15.99 -4.74
C GLY A 88 13.97 -14.82 -4.65
N PRO A 89 15.06 -14.83 -5.44
CA PRO A 89 16.18 -13.89 -5.27
C PRO A 89 15.77 -12.41 -5.39
N ASN A 90 14.63 -12.13 -5.99
CA ASN A 90 14.10 -10.78 -6.18
C ASN A 90 13.01 -10.41 -5.18
N THR A 91 12.89 -11.12 -4.04
CA THR A 91 11.89 -10.86 -3.01
C THR A 91 12.53 -10.63 -1.66
N HIS A 92 12.04 -9.65 -0.93
CA HIS A 92 12.40 -9.34 0.45
C HIS A 92 11.18 -9.45 1.34
N TYR A 93 11.43 -9.84 2.59
CA TYR A 93 10.43 -9.90 3.64
C TYR A 93 10.79 -8.91 4.74
N TYR A 94 9.82 -8.13 5.15
CA TYR A 94 9.86 -7.36 6.40
C TYR A 94 9.16 -8.16 7.50
N TYR A 95 9.78 -8.23 8.67
CA TYR A 95 9.25 -8.88 9.86
C TYR A 95 9.29 -7.92 11.04
N LEU A 96 8.16 -7.77 11.72
CA LEU A 96 8.05 -6.99 12.95
C LEU A 96 7.37 -7.85 14.02
N SER A 97 8.02 -7.99 15.18
CA SER A 97 7.50 -8.74 16.34
C SER A 97 7.59 -7.91 17.64
N ASP A 98 8.12 -6.67 17.56
CA ASP A 98 8.11 -5.78 18.71
C ASP A 98 6.68 -5.44 19.10
N ARG A 99 6.33 -5.70 20.38
CA ARG A 99 4.96 -5.55 20.87
C ARG A 99 4.48 -4.11 20.80
N ASN A 100 5.33 -3.14 21.17
CA ASN A 100 4.95 -1.74 21.22
C ASN A 100 4.71 -1.18 19.81
N SER A 101 5.58 -1.50 18.88
CA SER A 101 5.42 -1.12 17.47
C SER A 101 4.21 -1.77 16.81
N LEU A 102 3.89 -3.03 17.16
CA LEU A 102 2.67 -3.70 16.69
C LEU A 102 1.40 -3.05 17.25
N ILE A 103 1.41 -2.64 18.52
CA ILE A 103 0.31 -1.90 19.15
C ILE A 103 0.12 -0.53 18.47
N GLU A 104 1.23 0.19 18.22
CA GLU A 104 1.20 1.46 17.49
C GLU A 104 0.57 1.30 16.09
N ILE A 105 1.04 0.32 15.33
CA ILE A 105 0.47 0.00 14.00
C ILE A 105 -1.01 -0.36 14.15
N ALA A 106 -1.38 -1.22 15.12
CA ALA A 106 -2.76 -1.65 15.30
C ALA A 106 -3.70 -0.46 15.59
N HIS A 107 -3.29 0.50 16.41
CA HIS A 107 -4.08 1.71 16.63
C HIS A 107 -4.19 2.58 15.37
N GLY A 108 -3.08 2.77 14.64
CA GLY A 108 -3.05 3.63 13.46
C GLY A 108 -3.89 3.10 12.29
N ILE A 109 -3.89 1.78 12.05
CA ILE A 109 -4.63 1.18 10.94
C ILE A 109 -6.08 0.79 11.30
N ASN A 110 -6.46 0.87 12.58
CA ASN A 110 -7.80 0.49 13.05
C ASN A 110 -8.87 1.37 12.38
N GLY A 111 -9.94 0.73 11.87
CA GLY A 111 -10.93 1.40 11.05
C GLY A 111 -10.56 1.59 9.57
N ASN A 112 -9.40 1.01 9.11
CA ASN A 112 -8.99 1.07 7.71
C ASN A 112 -8.75 -0.29 7.05
N ILE A 113 -8.57 -1.38 7.81
CA ILE A 113 -8.40 -2.75 7.27
C ILE A 113 -9.71 -3.23 6.64
N ARG A 114 -9.67 -3.65 5.37
CA ARG A 114 -10.85 -3.97 4.54
C ARG A 114 -10.79 -5.33 3.87
N ALA A 115 -9.59 -5.84 3.56
CA ALA A 115 -9.47 -7.11 2.86
C ALA A 115 -10.00 -8.27 3.70
N THR A 116 -10.85 -9.08 3.09
CA THR A 116 -11.63 -10.15 3.74
C THR A 116 -10.77 -11.04 4.63
N ASN A 117 -9.62 -11.49 4.12
CA ASN A 117 -8.69 -12.32 4.91
C ASN A 117 -7.99 -11.55 6.02
N ARG A 118 -7.74 -10.25 5.81
CA ARG A 118 -6.95 -9.45 6.73
C ARG A 118 -7.75 -9.00 7.92
N ILE A 119 -9.05 -8.77 7.74
CA ILE A 119 -9.98 -8.43 8.83
C ILE A 119 -9.88 -9.47 9.95
N VAL A 120 -9.95 -10.76 9.62
CA VAL A 120 -9.88 -11.84 10.64
C VAL A 120 -8.53 -11.85 11.36
N GLN A 121 -7.43 -11.70 10.62
CA GLN A 121 -6.08 -11.65 11.20
C GLN A 121 -5.92 -10.42 12.12
N PHE A 122 -6.45 -9.28 11.70
CA PHE A 122 -6.36 -8.03 12.45
C PHE A 122 -7.24 -8.06 13.72
N GLN A 123 -8.44 -8.63 13.64
CA GLN A 123 -9.30 -8.85 14.80
C GLN A 123 -8.60 -9.72 15.86
N ASN A 124 -7.91 -10.80 15.43
CA ASN A 124 -7.12 -11.63 16.34
C ASN A 124 -5.99 -10.83 17.00
N LEU A 125 -5.30 -9.97 16.25
CA LEU A 125 -4.26 -9.09 16.79
C LEU A 125 -4.85 -8.10 17.81
N CYS A 126 -5.97 -7.46 17.48
CA CYS A 126 -6.68 -6.55 18.38
C CYS A 126 -7.08 -7.24 19.68
N ASN A 127 -7.58 -8.48 19.62
CA ASN A 127 -7.95 -9.26 20.81
C ASN A 127 -6.75 -9.49 21.74
N VAL A 128 -5.57 -9.87 21.20
CA VAL A 128 -4.35 -10.07 22.00
C VAL A 128 -3.85 -8.78 22.65
N PHE A 129 -4.05 -7.64 21.99
CA PHE A 129 -3.62 -6.34 22.50
C PHE A 129 -4.70 -5.59 23.28
N HIS A 130 -5.89 -6.18 23.44
CA HIS A 130 -7.06 -5.55 24.08
C HIS A 130 -7.46 -4.22 23.42
N ILE A 131 -7.35 -4.16 22.09
CA ILE A 131 -7.76 -3.02 21.26
C ILE A 131 -9.17 -3.28 20.74
N ASN A 132 -10.09 -2.34 20.91
CA ASN A 132 -11.42 -2.43 20.32
C ASN A 132 -11.32 -2.32 18.80
N TYR A 133 -11.60 -3.42 18.08
CA TYR A 133 -11.65 -3.43 16.63
C TYR A 133 -12.71 -2.46 16.10
N GLN A 134 -12.35 -1.67 15.12
CA GLN A 134 -13.26 -0.77 14.41
C GLN A 134 -13.46 -1.26 12.97
N SER A 135 -14.71 -1.34 12.55
CA SER A 135 -15.05 -1.60 11.16
C SER A 135 -14.53 -0.50 10.24
N PRO A 136 -14.23 -0.82 8.96
CA PRO A 136 -13.67 0.15 8.04
C PRO A 136 -14.60 1.37 7.86
N CYS A 137 -14.02 2.57 7.96
CA CYS A 137 -14.73 3.83 7.69
C CYS A 137 -15.15 3.93 6.22
N ALA A 138 -16.11 4.81 5.90
CA ALA A 138 -16.50 5.08 4.52
C ALA A 138 -15.28 5.57 3.69
N MET A 139 -15.14 5.03 2.45
CA MET A 139 -14.08 5.44 1.54
C MET A 139 -14.41 6.77 0.88
N ASN A 140 -13.40 7.64 0.77
CA ASN A 140 -13.48 8.90 0.03
C ASN A 140 -12.11 9.24 -0.60
N MET A 141 -12.06 10.29 -1.40
CA MET A 141 -10.85 10.70 -2.13
C MET A 141 -9.70 11.21 -1.24
N ASN A 142 -9.97 11.55 0.00
CA ASN A 142 -8.94 12.00 0.96
C ASN A 142 -8.31 10.85 1.73
N ASN A 143 -8.88 9.63 1.64
CA ASN A 143 -8.35 8.44 2.32
C ASN A 143 -7.27 7.78 1.45
N SER A 144 -6.07 7.61 1.98
CA SER A 144 -4.90 7.06 1.26
C SER A 144 -4.88 5.54 1.13
N TYR A 145 -5.88 4.82 1.65
CA TYR A 145 -5.93 3.35 1.67
C TYR A 145 -5.74 2.71 0.28
N LEU A 146 -6.46 3.21 -0.74
CA LEU A 146 -6.37 2.62 -2.09
C LEU A 146 -5.00 2.84 -2.74
N GLY A 147 -4.25 3.86 -2.34
CA GLY A 147 -2.85 4.05 -2.74
C GLY A 147 -1.97 2.92 -2.22
N GLY A 148 -2.11 2.57 -0.94
CA GLY A 148 -1.38 1.45 -0.32
C GLY A 148 -1.76 0.09 -0.92
N PHE A 149 -3.06 -0.16 -1.10
CA PHE A 149 -3.52 -1.39 -1.77
C PHE A 149 -3.00 -1.48 -3.21
N PHE A 150 -2.98 -0.35 -3.93
CA PHE A 150 -2.42 -0.29 -5.29
C PHE A 150 -0.92 -0.52 -5.32
N ASP A 151 -0.17 -0.06 -4.31
CA ASP A 151 1.26 -0.36 -4.15
C ASP A 151 1.53 -1.86 -4.04
N ALA A 152 0.66 -2.59 -3.36
CA ALA A 152 0.70 -4.05 -3.27
C ALA A 152 0.23 -4.70 -4.59
N ASP A 153 -1.06 -4.67 -4.85
CA ASP A 153 -1.77 -5.49 -5.85
C ASP A 153 -2.24 -4.72 -7.10
N GLY A 154 -1.85 -3.43 -7.24
CA GLY A 154 -2.20 -2.63 -8.41
C GLY A 154 -1.29 -2.87 -9.61
N CYS A 155 -1.79 -2.61 -10.80
CA CYS A 155 -1.04 -2.68 -12.05
C CYS A 155 -1.40 -1.55 -13.02
N ILE A 156 -0.40 -1.09 -13.77
CA ILE A 156 -0.55 -0.18 -14.90
C ILE A 156 0.04 -0.88 -16.11
N ASP A 157 -0.80 -1.23 -17.07
CA ASP A 157 -0.42 -1.97 -18.26
C ASP A 157 -0.73 -1.18 -19.54
N TYR A 158 0.02 -1.48 -20.58
CA TYR A 158 -0.25 -1.02 -21.93
C TYR A 158 -0.79 -2.16 -22.78
N ASN A 159 -2.02 -2.01 -23.27
CA ASN A 159 -2.64 -2.92 -24.21
C ASN A 159 -2.26 -2.51 -25.64
N SER A 160 -1.30 -3.20 -26.24
CA SER A 160 -0.80 -2.90 -27.58
C SER A 160 -1.87 -3.05 -28.67
N GLY A 161 -2.75 -4.06 -28.54
CA GLY A 161 -3.84 -4.29 -29.52
C GLY A 161 -4.87 -3.16 -29.55
N LYS A 162 -5.14 -2.54 -28.39
CA LYS A 162 -6.06 -1.39 -28.27
C LYS A 162 -5.34 -0.05 -28.29
N ARG A 163 -4.01 -0.04 -28.26
CA ARG A 163 -3.17 1.16 -28.06
C ARG A 163 -3.70 2.01 -26.90
N ALA A 164 -3.94 1.36 -25.77
CA ALA A 164 -4.59 1.97 -24.60
C ALA A 164 -3.91 1.53 -23.30
N LEU A 165 -3.92 2.43 -22.31
CA LEU A 165 -3.56 2.07 -20.95
C LEU A 165 -4.70 1.31 -20.29
N GLU A 166 -4.34 0.41 -19.39
CA GLU A 166 -5.24 -0.26 -18.46
C GLU A 166 -4.68 -0.11 -17.05
N VAL A 167 -5.52 0.33 -16.11
CA VAL A 167 -5.18 0.38 -14.68
C VAL A 167 -6.07 -0.62 -13.97
N SER A 168 -5.47 -1.45 -13.13
CA SER A 168 -6.17 -2.55 -12.48
C SER A 168 -5.68 -2.82 -11.06
N ALA A 169 -6.51 -3.45 -10.26
CA ALA A 169 -6.16 -4.02 -8.95
C ALA A 169 -6.82 -5.38 -8.78
N CYS A 170 -6.12 -6.30 -8.10
CA CYS A 170 -6.52 -7.70 -8.03
C CYS A 170 -6.65 -8.15 -6.58
N SER A 171 -7.64 -8.97 -6.25
CA SER A 171 -7.74 -9.68 -4.97
C SER A 171 -8.42 -11.03 -5.14
N LYS A 172 -8.20 -11.90 -4.16
CA LYS A 172 -8.92 -13.19 -4.08
C LYS A 172 -10.43 -13.01 -3.91
N TYR A 173 -10.89 -11.94 -3.29
CA TYR A 173 -12.28 -11.69 -2.99
C TYR A 173 -12.83 -10.49 -3.76
N CYS A 174 -14.04 -10.64 -4.28
CA CYS A 174 -14.71 -9.61 -5.07
C CYS A 174 -14.86 -8.28 -4.29
N ASN A 175 -15.27 -8.38 -3.03
CA ASN A 175 -15.52 -7.19 -2.19
C ASN A 175 -14.25 -6.35 -1.95
N ASP A 176 -13.07 -6.97 -1.94
CA ASP A 176 -11.81 -6.26 -1.70
C ASP A 176 -11.47 -5.30 -2.85
N VAL A 177 -11.90 -5.61 -4.09
CA VAL A 177 -11.64 -4.77 -5.27
C VAL A 177 -12.84 -3.92 -5.69
N LYS A 178 -14.05 -4.23 -5.23
CA LYS A 178 -15.24 -3.41 -5.53
C LYS A 178 -15.15 -1.97 -5.02
N VAL A 179 -14.36 -1.72 -3.99
CA VAL A 179 -14.10 -0.36 -3.51
C VAL A 179 -13.44 0.52 -4.56
N PHE A 180 -12.61 -0.04 -5.45
CA PHE A 180 -12.02 0.69 -6.58
C PHE A 180 -13.07 1.06 -7.62
N GLU A 181 -14.01 0.13 -7.92
CA GLU A 181 -15.13 0.40 -8.82
C GLU A 181 -16.02 1.53 -8.32
N PHE A 182 -16.30 1.53 -7.01
CA PHE A 182 -17.05 2.60 -6.36
C PHE A 182 -16.34 3.96 -6.49
N MET A 183 -15.01 3.99 -6.30
CA MET A 183 -14.22 5.22 -6.28
C MET A 183 -13.85 5.75 -7.67
N PHE A 184 -13.52 4.85 -8.60
CA PHE A 184 -12.91 5.22 -9.89
C PHE A 184 -13.73 4.75 -11.09
N LYS A 185 -14.92 4.18 -10.87
CA LYS A 185 -15.70 3.49 -11.90
C LYS A 185 -14.97 2.26 -12.46
N GLY A 186 -15.19 1.92 -13.72
CA GLY A 186 -14.64 0.71 -14.32
C GLY A 186 -15.52 -0.51 -14.07
N SER A 187 -14.92 -1.69 -14.08
CA SER A 187 -15.63 -2.94 -13.85
C SER A 187 -14.80 -3.93 -13.05
N THR A 188 -15.49 -4.69 -12.21
CA THR A 188 -14.92 -5.83 -11.49
C THR A 188 -15.37 -7.12 -12.16
N SER A 189 -14.42 -8.00 -12.48
CA SER A 189 -14.68 -9.30 -13.09
C SER A 189 -13.84 -10.40 -12.43
N GLU A 190 -14.36 -11.61 -12.44
CA GLU A 190 -13.62 -12.79 -12.03
C GLU A 190 -12.61 -13.19 -13.10
N LYS A 191 -11.41 -13.60 -12.69
CA LYS A 191 -10.41 -14.17 -13.61
C LYS A 191 -10.89 -15.51 -14.16
N LYS A 192 -10.53 -15.82 -15.41
CA LYS A 192 -10.99 -17.03 -16.13
C LYS A 192 -10.79 -18.34 -15.39
N ASN A 193 -9.81 -18.41 -14.49
CA ASN A 193 -9.51 -19.59 -13.69
C ASN A 193 -10.20 -19.60 -12.31
N GLY A 194 -11.10 -18.66 -12.03
CA GLY A 194 -11.80 -18.55 -10.74
C GLY A 194 -10.92 -18.20 -9.53
N SER A 195 -9.63 -17.87 -9.75
CA SER A 195 -8.67 -17.73 -8.66
C SER A 195 -8.71 -16.37 -7.96
N ALA A 196 -9.24 -15.35 -8.61
CA ALA A 196 -9.25 -13.97 -8.12
C ALA A 196 -10.22 -13.09 -8.90
N PHE A 197 -10.50 -11.92 -8.34
CA PHE A 197 -11.26 -10.83 -8.96
C PHE A 197 -10.32 -9.70 -9.35
N ASN A 198 -10.63 -9.05 -10.46
CA ASN A 198 -9.85 -7.96 -10.99
C ASN A 198 -10.77 -6.76 -11.27
N TRP A 199 -10.51 -5.64 -10.59
CA TRP A 199 -11.04 -4.35 -10.99
C TRP A 199 -10.16 -3.77 -12.10
N LYS A 200 -10.78 -3.12 -13.09
CA LYS A 200 -10.09 -2.51 -14.22
C LYS A 200 -10.79 -1.28 -14.74
N ILE A 201 -10.00 -0.28 -15.13
CA ILE A 201 -10.38 0.87 -15.94
C ILE A 201 -9.51 0.94 -17.20
N GLY A 202 -10.10 1.41 -18.31
CA GLY A 202 -9.41 1.58 -19.60
C GLY A 202 -9.82 2.84 -20.34
N GLY A 203 -10.87 3.53 -19.90
CA GLY A 203 -11.30 4.81 -20.45
C GLY A 203 -10.35 5.94 -20.08
N ARG A 204 -10.02 6.83 -21.04
CA ARG A 204 -9.10 7.96 -20.81
C ARG A 204 -9.52 8.84 -19.62
N SER A 205 -10.80 9.21 -19.56
CA SER A 205 -11.33 10.07 -18.50
C SER A 205 -11.23 9.41 -17.12
N GLU A 206 -11.53 8.12 -17.04
CA GLU A 206 -11.45 7.33 -15.81
C GLU A 206 -10.01 7.20 -15.33
N ILE A 207 -9.08 6.89 -16.26
CA ILE A 207 -7.65 6.77 -15.94
C ILE A 207 -7.08 8.12 -15.48
N LEU A 208 -7.39 9.24 -16.14
CA LEU A 208 -6.93 10.56 -15.73
C LEU A 208 -7.54 11.00 -14.39
N PHE A 209 -8.76 10.59 -14.09
CA PHE A 209 -9.36 10.83 -12.77
C PHE A 209 -8.65 10.01 -11.68
N ALA A 210 -8.46 8.71 -11.90
CA ALA A 210 -7.75 7.82 -10.97
C ALA A 210 -6.26 8.21 -10.81
N HIS A 211 -5.62 8.68 -11.90
CA HIS A 211 -4.23 9.16 -11.89
C HIS A 211 -4.01 10.22 -10.79
N LYS A 212 -4.86 11.25 -10.69
CA LYS A 212 -4.73 12.32 -9.70
C LYS A 212 -4.70 11.79 -8.26
N TYR A 213 -5.51 10.77 -7.98
CA TYR A 213 -5.53 10.13 -6.67
C TYR A 213 -4.27 9.29 -6.45
N PHE A 214 -3.92 8.42 -7.39
CA PHE A 214 -2.79 7.51 -7.22
C PHE A 214 -1.45 8.23 -7.22
N GLU A 215 -1.27 9.28 -8.01
CA GLU A 215 -0.05 10.09 -8.01
C GLU A 215 0.24 10.68 -6.62
N ALA A 216 -0.81 11.08 -5.88
CA ALA A 216 -0.69 11.63 -4.54
C ALA A 216 -0.54 10.57 -3.43
N ASN A 217 -0.92 9.30 -3.67
CA ASN A 217 -1.05 8.30 -2.61
C ASN A 217 -0.17 7.05 -2.81
N VAL A 218 0.34 6.79 -4.02
CA VAL A 218 1.24 5.67 -4.32
C VAL A 218 2.67 6.00 -3.92
N LYS A 219 3.37 5.05 -3.31
CA LYS A 219 4.75 5.20 -2.83
C LYS A 219 5.74 4.23 -3.52
N SER A 220 5.23 3.18 -4.19
CA SER A 220 6.06 2.21 -4.91
C SER A 220 6.60 2.78 -6.23
N ASN A 221 7.48 2.03 -6.89
CA ASN A 221 7.98 2.37 -8.23
C ASN A 221 6.88 2.40 -9.32
N LYS A 222 5.66 1.96 -9.01
CA LYS A 222 4.48 2.19 -9.85
C LYS A 222 4.19 3.68 -10.07
N LEU A 223 4.62 4.54 -9.12
CA LEU A 223 4.53 6.00 -9.24
C LEU A 223 5.25 6.53 -10.50
N ILE A 224 6.35 5.91 -10.91
CA ILE A 224 7.06 6.29 -12.14
C ILE A 224 6.14 6.13 -13.36
N ARG A 225 5.49 4.96 -13.48
CA ARG A 225 4.52 4.71 -14.57
C ARG A 225 3.29 5.61 -14.44
N MET A 226 2.83 5.86 -13.22
CA MET A 226 1.71 6.74 -12.97
C MET A 226 1.97 8.16 -13.49
N LYS A 227 3.15 8.71 -13.25
CA LYS A 227 3.57 10.04 -13.74
C LYS A 227 3.68 10.13 -15.26
N LEU A 228 3.82 9.02 -15.97
CA LEU A 228 3.89 8.98 -17.43
C LEU A 228 2.51 8.97 -18.09
N ILE A 229 1.42 8.79 -17.36
CA ILE A 229 0.06 8.70 -17.93
C ILE A 229 -0.32 9.97 -18.73
N PRO A 230 -0.12 11.21 -18.26
CA PRO A 230 -0.42 12.40 -19.05
C PRO A 230 0.37 12.47 -20.34
N LEU A 231 1.68 12.19 -20.29
CA LEU A 231 2.55 12.16 -21.47
C LEU A 231 2.09 11.10 -22.48
N PHE A 232 1.69 9.92 -22.02
CA PHE A 232 1.13 8.88 -22.89
C PHE A 232 -0.07 9.41 -23.70
N TYR A 233 -1.01 10.11 -23.07
CA TYR A 233 -2.16 10.65 -23.77
C TYR A 233 -1.81 11.81 -24.69
N GLU A 234 -0.84 12.65 -24.32
CA GLU A 234 -0.32 13.70 -25.20
C GLU A 234 0.30 13.11 -26.48
N LEU A 235 1.16 12.10 -26.36
CA LEU A 235 1.78 11.40 -27.50
C LEU A 235 0.75 10.66 -28.35
N LYS A 236 -0.28 10.10 -27.71
CA LYS A 236 -1.40 9.45 -28.40
C LYS A 236 -2.19 10.44 -29.24
N ASP A 237 -2.49 11.63 -28.73
CA ASP A 237 -3.19 12.70 -29.47
C ASP A 237 -2.38 13.17 -30.69
N LYS A 238 -1.06 13.24 -30.55
CA LYS A 238 -0.08 13.54 -31.60
C LYS A 238 0.13 12.38 -32.59
N ARG A 239 -0.54 11.24 -32.39
CA ARG A 239 -0.37 10.01 -33.19
C ARG A 239 1.09 9.54 -33.27
N ALA A 240 1.88 9.71 -32.20
CA ALA A 240 3.30 9.35 -32.16
C ALA A 240 3.57 7.86 -32.47
N TYR A 241 2.57 7.00 -32.40
CA TYR A 241 2.63 5.60 -32.77
C TYR A 241 2.65 5.34 -34.29
N ASN A 242 2.39 6.35 -35.14
CA ASN A 242 2.45 6.23 -36.59
C ASN A 242 3.87 6.54 -37.08
N ALA A 243 4.40 5.74 -37.99
CA ALA A 243 5.74 5.93 -38.55
C ALA A 243 5.94 7.31 -39.23
N ASP A 244 4.87 7.86 -39.78
CA ASP A 244 4.89 9.17 -40.45
C ASP A 244 4.75 10.36 -39.47
N SER A 245 4.57 10.09 -38.20
CA SER A 245 4.46 11.15 -37.19
C SER A 245 5.82 11.75 -36.88
N PRO A 246 5.95 13.10 -36.82
CA PRO A 246 7.21 13.74 -36.38
C PRO A 246 7.56 13.42 -34.92
N TYR A 247 6.66 12.81 -34.17
CA TYR A 247 6.82 12.39 -32.76
C TYR A 247 7.07 10.89 -32.60
N HIS A 248 7.27 10.15 -33.71
CA HIS A 248 7.41 8.67 -33.67
C HIS A 248 8.69 8.22 -32.95
N SER A 249 9.73 9.02 -32.92
CA SER A 249 11.03 8.74 -32.32
C SER A 249 11.28 9.49 -30.99
N ALA A 250 10.27 10.10 -30.43
CA ALA A 250 10.38 10.91 -29.21
C ALA A 250 10.28 10.08 -27.91
#